data_fcaf7ef545dbeb4e0c3e93fe59a2c5c6
#
_entry.id   fcaf7ef545dbeb4e0c3e93fe59a2c5c6
#
_cell.length_a   1.000
_cell.length_b   1.000
_cell.length_c   1.000
_cell.angle_alpha   90.00
_cell.angle_beta   90.00
_cell.angle_gamma   90.00
#
_symmetry.space_group_name_H-M   'P 1'
#
loop_
_entity.id
_entity.type
_entity.pdbx_description
1 polymer ?
#
loop_
_entity_poly.entity_id
_entity_poly.type
_entity_poly.pdbx_seq_one_letter_code
_entity_poly.pdbx_strand_id
1 'polypeptide(L)'
;MKLKYLAIALFPLALAACQSNGIPQTGGSTVTVVDQQNVNKTLSAYQWSANTANAPKPLVLNFDAQGRLAISTSCNNMMGAWTVENNQFVTGNLAATQMMCSPEAMKQEGLAASLFSNRKAPFTLNLSNPDQPKLTVVAANGEKVEFTGTMTAETKYQGEGETIFLEISPETKQCTGVAPQTCLQVKEIKYAENGVKTYQNKNWTLFYNHIEGFEHDPKAHKIIRVKRYEIKNPAADQSKYAYVFDMTVMNATAK
;
A
#
# COMPACT_ATOMS: atom_id res chain seq x y z
N MET A 1 56.49 -31.18 -51.76
CA MET A 1 55.66 -29.97 -51.75
C MET A 1 54.23 -30.37 -52.08
N LYS A 2 53.32 -30.42 -51.11
CA LYS A 2 51.89 -30.70 -51.33
C LYS A 2 51.07 -29.58 -50.69
N LEU A 3 50.50 -28.75 -51.53
CA LEU A 3 49.62 -27.61 -51.17
C LEU A 3 48.26 -28.19 -50.76
N LYS A 4 47.79 -27.92 -49.54
CA LYS A 4 46.43 -28.29 -49.07
C LYS A 4 45.58 -27.03 -49.18
N TYR A 5 44.56 -27.11 -50.03
CA TYR A 5 43.54 -26.05 -50.18
C TYR A 5 42.55 -26.16 -49.01
N LEU A 6 42.40 -25.04 -48.31
CA LEU A 6 41.39 -24.87 -47.26
C LEU A 6 40.12 -24.30 -47.88
N ALA A 7 39.07 -25.05 -47.95
CA ALA A 7 37.78 -24.62 -48.45
C ALA A 7 37.01 -23.92 -47.31
N ILE A 8 36.79 -22.60 -47.47
CA ILE A 8 35.95 -21.81 -46.59
C ILE A 8 34.51 -21.88 -47.10
N ALA A 9 33.64 -22.58 -46.32
CA ALA A 9 32.22 -22.63 -46.59
C ALA A 9 31.54 -21.35 -46.03
N LEU A 10 31.08 -20.50 -46.90
CA LEU A 10 30.23 -19.35 -46.61
C LEU A 10 28.79 -19.83 -46.42
N PHE A 11 28.28 -19.76 -45.20
CA PHE A 11 26.86 -19.95 -44.93
C PHE A 11 26.14 -18.60 -45.13
N PRO A 12 25.05 -18.53 -45.92
CA PRO A 12 24.25 -17.33 -45.97
C PRO A 12 23.29 -17.28 -44.75
N LEU A 13 23.41 -16.23 -43.94
CA LEU A 13 22.41 -15.88 -42.95
C LEU A 13 21.14 -15.41 -43.67
N ALA A 14 20.09 -16.22 -43.66
CA ALA A 14 18.76 -15.80 -44.06
C ALA A 14 18.12 -14.98 -42.91
N LEU A 15 18.06 -13.67 -43.07
CA LEU A 15 17.25 -12.76 -42.26
C LEU A 15 15.79 -12.97 -42.66
N ALA A 16 15.02 -13.68 -41.85
CA ALA A 16 13.58 -13.73 -41.94
C ALA A 16 13.00 -12.41 -41.37
N ALA A 17 12.72 -11.46 -42.24
CA ALA A 17 11.92 -10.30 -41.89
C ALA A 17 10.45 -10.70 -41.75
N CYS A 18 9.94 -10.74 -40.52
CA CYS A 18 8.51 -10.82 -40.28
C CYS A 18 7.87 -9.48 -40.68
N GLN A 19 7.25 -9.45 -41.87
CA GLN A 19 6.34 -8.37 -42.26
C GLN A 19 5.07 -8.50 -41.40
N SER A 20 4.88 -7.60 -40.46
CA SER A 20 3.60 -7.41 -39.77
C SER A 20 2.69 -6.60 -40.69
N ASN A 21 1.66 -7.26 -41.22
CA ASN A 21 0.55 -6.58 -41.89
C ASN A 21 -0.16 -5.66 -40.88
N GLY A 22 -0.13 -4.37 -41.18
CA GLY A 22 -0.78 -3.34 -40.37
C GLY A 22 -2.28 -3.54 -40.28
N ILE A 23 -2.77 -3.76 -39.08
CA ILE A 23 -4.17 -3.59 -38.71
C ILE A 23 -4.30 -2.17 -38.13
N PRO A 24 -5.34 -1.37 -38.52
CA PRO A 24 -5.51 -0.02 -38.01
C PRO A 24 -5.73 -0.09 -36.49
N GLN A 25 -4.87 0.59 -35.73
CA GLN A 25 -5.04 0.80 -34.30
C GLN A 25 -6.23 1.72 -34.04
N THR A 26 -7.37 1.14 -33.73
CA THR A 26 -8.37 1.81 -32.90
C THR A 26 -7.87 1.77 -31.46
N GLY A 27 -7.81 2.94 -30.80
CA GLY A 27 -7.25 3.12 -29.48
C GLY A 27 -7.82 2.15 -28.43
N GLY A 28 -7.11 1.08 -28.18
CA GLY A 28 -7.37 0.10 -27.13
C GLY A 28 -6.26 0.24 -26.10
N SER A 29 -6.64 0.55 -24.88
CA SER A 29 -5.75 0.47 -23.71
C SER A 29 -5.09 -0.90 -23.69
N THR A 30 -3.77 -0.93 -23.83
CA THR A 30 -2.97 -2.17 -23.71
C THR A 30 -3.10 -2.68 -22.28
N VAL A 31 -3.97 -3.68 -22.08
CA VAL A 31 -3.96 -4.49 -20.86
C VAL A 31 -2.66 -5.28 -20.88
N THR A 32 -1.67 -4.83 -20.16
CA THR A 32 -0.42 -5.58 -19.99
C THR A 32 -0.77 -6.86 -19.22
N VAL A 33 -0.63 -8.02 -19.88
CA VAL A 33 -0.69 -9.33 -19.19
C VAL A 33 0.54 -9.38 -18.28
N VAL A 34 0.34 -9.08 -17.01
CA VAL A 34 1.41 -9.11 -16.01
C VAL A 34 1.60 -10.57 -15.61
N ASP A 35 2.84 -11.07 -15.66
CA ASP A 35 3.21 -12.39 -15.16
C ASP A 35 2.74 -12.57 -13.71
N GLN A 36 2.30 -13.78 -13.34
CA GLN A 36 1.63 -14.05 -12.06
C GLN A 36 2.46 -13.66 -10.84
N GLN A 37 3.78 -13.80 -10.87
CA GLN A 37 4.68 -13.31 -9.81
C GLN A 37 4.72 -11.78 -9.74
N ASN A 38 4.64 -11.11 -10.87
CA ASN A 38 4.59 -9.66 -10.94
C ASN A 38 3.24 -9.10 -10.45
N VAL A 39 2.14 -9.82 -10.66
CA VAL A 39 0.81 -9.44 -10.16
C VAL A 39 0.79 -9.36 -8.64
N ASN A 40 1.26 -10.41 -7.95
CA ASN A 40 1.27 -10.45 -6.49
C ASN A 40 2.12 -9.32 -5.91
N LYS A 41 3.32 -9.10 -6.48
CA LYS A 41 4.20 -8.00 -6.08
C LYS A 41 3.54 -6.64 -6.33
N THR A 42 2.87 -6.46 -7.45
CA THR A 42 2.17 -5.20 -7.76
C THR A 42 1.00 -4.97 -6.81
N LEU A 43 0.18 -5.99 -6.54
CA LEU A 43 -0.96 -5.84 -5.64
C LEU A 43 -0.52 -5.48 -4.22
N SER A 44 0.56 -6.09 -3.69
CA SER A 44 1.09 -5.79 -2.37
C SER A 44 1.91 -4.49 -2.29
N ALA A 45 2.32 -3.92 -3.43
CA ALA A 45 3.03 -2.65 -3.46
C ALA A 45 2.14 -1.43 -3.23
N TYR A 46 0.82 -1.61 -3.30
CA TYR A 46 -0.15 -0.52 -3.18
C TYR A 46 -1.25 -0.87 -2.18
N GLN A 47 -1.72 0.15 -1.48
CA GLN A 47 -3.02 0.16 -0.85
C GLN A 47 -4.05 0.60 -1.89
N TRP A 48 -5.13 -0.16 -2.04
CA TRP A 48 -6.15 0.09 -3.06
C TRP A 48 -7.41 0.65 -2.44
N SER A 49 -7.91 1.77 -2.92
CA SER A 49 -9.07 2.44 -2.37
C SER A 49 -10.11 2.80 -3.44
N ALA A 50 -11.39 2.63 -3.11
CA ALA A 50 -12.51 3.02 -3.95
C ALA A 50 -13.56 3.77 -3.13
N ASN A 51 -14.00 4.92 -3.64
CA ASN A 51 -15.18 5.57 -3.11
C ASN A 51 -16.43 4.85 -3.63
N THR A 52 -17.27 4.40 -2.73
CA THR A 52 -18.56 3.76 -3.06
C THR A 52 -19.70 4.70 -2.73
N ALA A 53 -20.78 4.63 -3.50
CA ALA A 53 -21.90 5.57 -3.37
C ALA A 53 -22.43 5.65 -1.92
N ASN A 54 -22.48 6.85 -1.37
CA ASN A 54 -23.04 7.20 -0.06
C ASN A 54 -22.34 6.54 1.16
N ALA A 55 -21.23 5.84 0.98
CA ALA A 55 -20.48 5.30 2.12
C ALA A 55 -19.64 6.39 2.79
N PRO A 56 -19.59 6.45 4.14
CA PRO A 56 -18.85 7.50 4.86
C PRO A 56 -17.33 7.47 4.67
N LYS A 57 -16.77 6.29 4.35
CA LYS A 57 -15.35 6.08 4.12
C LYS A 57 -15.12 5.27 2.85
N PRO A 58 -13.96 5.40 2.19
CA PRO A 58 -13.63 4.55 1.07
C PRO A 58 -13.54 3.07 1.48
N LEU A 59 -13.84 2.18 0.54
CA LEU A 59 -13.51 0.77 0.63
C LEU A 59 -12.02 0.60 0.36
N VAL A 60 -11.27 0.00 1.29
CA VAL A 60 -9.82 -0.13 1.20
C VAL A 60 -9.41 -1.59 1.20
N LEU A 61 -8.51 -1.96 0.27
CA LEU A 61 -7.92 -3.29 0.16
C LEU A 61 -6.41 -3.21 0.42
N ASN A 62 -5.91 -4.11 1.25
CA ASN A 62 -4.50 -4.33 1.49
C ASN A 62 -4.17 -5.79 1.22
N PHE A 63 -3.34 -6.04 0.21
CA PHE A 63 -2.79 -7.35 -0.11
C PHE A 63 -1.39 -7.43 0.48
N ASP A 64 -1.06 -8.50 1.20
CA ASP A 64 0.31 -8.71 1.65
C ASP A 64 1.03 -9.80 0.86
N ALA A 65 2.35 -9.82 0.96
CA ALA A 65 3.19 -10.79 0.26
C ALA A 65 3.02 -12.22 0.79
N GLN A 66 2.38 -12.41 1.95
CA GLN A 66 2.10 -13.70 2.58
C GLN A 66 0.76 -14.29 2.13
N GLY A 67 0.05 -13.65 1.20
CA GLY A 67 -1.23 -14.11 0.67
C GLY A 67 -2.41 -13.80 1.59
N ARG A 68 -2.34 -12.73 2.40
CA ARG A 68 -3.45 -12.22 3.20
C ARG A 68 -4.04 -10.98 2.56
N LEU A 69 -5.36 -10.94 2.50
CA LEU A 69 -6.16 -9.78 2.10
C LEU A 69 -6.85 -9.23 3.33
N ALA A 70 -6.61 -7.95 3.61
CA ALA A 70 -7.39 -7.18 4.58
C ALA A 70 -8.25 -6.15 3.83
N ILE A 71 -9.52 -6.09 4.18
CA ILE A 71 -10.52 -5.20 3.59
C ILE A 71 -11.08 -4.33 4.70
N SER A 72 -10.97 -3.02 4.56
CA SER A 72 -11.59 -2.06 5.48
C SER A 72 -12.79 -1.40 4.80
N THR A 73 -13.95 -1.51 5.45
CA THR A 73 -15.17 -0.85 5.02
C THR A 73 -15.51 0.32 5.95
N SER A 74 -16.59 1.01 5.67
CA SER A 74 -17.12 2.07 6.55
C SER A 74 -17.62 1.54 7.90
N CYS A 75 -17.83 0.23 8.03
CA CYS A 75 -18.32 -0.42 9.24
C CYS A 75 -17.34 -1.46 9.76
N ASN A 76 -17.25 -2.60 9.09
CA ASN A 76 -16.48 -3.75 9.55
C ASN A 76 -15.18 -3.90 8.76
N ASN A 77 -14.23 -4.59 9.35
CA ASN A 77 -13.04 -5.08 8.66
C ASN A 77 -13.21 -6.55 8.34
N MET A 78 -12.74 -6.96 7.16
CA MET A 78 -12.73 -8.35 6.73
C MET A 78 -11.31 -8.77 6.44
N MET A 79 -10.99 -10.05 6.61
CA MET A 79 -9.69 -10.60 6.26
C MET A 79 -9.80 -12.07 5.85
N GLY A 80 -8.91 -12.47 4.96
CA GLY A 80 -8.81 -13.85 4.51
C GLY A 80 -7.57 -14.10 3.67
N ALA A 81 -7.41 -15.34 3.22
CA ALA A 81 -6.36 -15.69 2.27
C ALA A 81 -6.78 -15.32 0.85
N TRP A 82 -5.80 -14.97 0.02
CA TRP A 82 -5.97 -14.71 -1.40
C TRP A 82 -4.85 -15.34 -2.23
N THR A 83 -5.19 -15.69 -3.45
CA THR A 83 -4.24 -16.05 -4.52
C THR A 83 -4.74 -15.51 -5.85
N VAL A 84 -3.91 -15.57 -6.88
CA VAL A 84 -4.29 -15.22 -8.24
C VAL A 84 -4.17 -16.45 -9.14
N GLU A 85 -5.23 -16.77 -9.86
CA GLU A 85 -5.27 -17.82 -10.87
C GLU A 85 -5.95 -17.27 -12.13
N ASN A 86 -5.30 -17.33 -13.28
CA ASN A 86 -5.88 -16.92 -14.58
C ASN A 86 -6.53 -15.52 -14.56
N ASN A 87 -5.87 -14.52 -14.01
CA ASN A 87 -6.37 -13.14 -13.83
C ASN A 87 -7.65 -13.04 -12.98
N GLN A 88 -7.81 -13.96 -12.05
CA GLN A 88 -8.89 -13.94 -11.07
C GLN A 88 -8.30 -14.00 -9.67
N PHE A 89 -8.83 -13.19 -8.76
CA PHE A 89 -8.62 -13.41 -7.33
C PHE A 89 -9.33 -14.70 -6.93
N VAL A 90 -8.63 -15.55 -6.20
CA VAL A 90 -9.21 -16.74 -5.56
C VAL A 90 -9.15 -16.49 -4.07
N THR A 91 -10.30 -16.36 -3.46
CA THR A 91 -10.45 -16.10 -2.02
C THR A 91 -11.40 -17.11 -1.40
N GLY A 92 -11.08 -17.51 -0.16
CA GLY A 92 -11.96 -18.33 0.66
C GLY A 92 -12.97 -17.48 1.45
N ASN A 93 -13.49 -18.05 2.53
CA ASN A 93 -14.31 -17.32 3.47
C ASN A 93 -13.50 -16.21 4.14
N LEU A 94 -14.11 -15.03 4.26
CA LEU A 94 -13.52 -13.91 4.98
C LEU A 94 -14.03 -13.89 6.42
N ALA A 95 -13.12 -13.79 7.39
CA ALA A 95 -13.47 -13.43 8.75
C ALA A 95 -13.79 -11.94 8.79
N ALA A 96 -14.85 -11.55 9.52
CA ALA A 96 -15.27 -10.17 9.65
C ALA A 96 -15.54 -9.79 11.10
N THR A 97 -15.28 -8.52 11.46
CA THR A 97 -15.83 -7.94 12.69
C THR A 97 -17.35 -7.79 12.56
N GLN A 98 -18.07 -7.69 13.66
CA GLN A 98 -19.54 -7.68 13.66
C GLN A 98 -20.07 -6.45 14.40
N MET A 99 -19.93 -5.29 13.79
CA MET A 99 -20.60 -4.07 14.22
C MET A 99 -21.84 -3.82 13.36
N MET A 100 -22.88 -3.25 13.93
CA MET A 100 -24.03 -2.76 13.19
C MET A 100 -23.87 -1.26 12.97
N CYS A 101 -23.92 -0.84 11.72
CA CYS A 101 -23.72 0.54 11.29
C CYS A 101 -24.90 1.05 10.45
N SER A 102 -24.74 2.22 9.83
CA SER A 102 -25.78 2.76 8.92
C SER A 102 -26.02 1.83 7.72
N PRO A 103 -27.22 1.89 7.11
CA PRO A 103 -27.53 1.08 5.93
C PRO A 103 -26.52 1.24 4.79
N GLU A 104 -25.99 2.44 4.58
CA GLU A 104 -24.98 2.74 3.54
C GLU A 104 -23.65 2.04 3.82
N ALA A 105 -23.21 2.05 5.09
CA ALA A 105 -22.01 1.36 5.52
C ALA A 105 -22.16 -0.17 5.39
N MET A 106 -23.33 -0.71 5.76
CA MET A 106 -23.65 -2.14 5.60
C MET A 106 -23.76 -2.53 4.10
N LYS A 107 -24.26 -1.65 3.25
CA LYS A 107 -24.29 -1.87 1.80
C LYS A 107 -22.88 -1.96 1.22
N GLN A 108 -21.95 -1.12 1.66
CA GLN A 108 -20.55 -1.19 1.24
C GLN A 108 -19.90 -2.53 1.67
N GLU A 109 -20.22 -2.99 2.89
CA GLU A 109 -19.75 -4.29 3.38
C GLU A 109 -20.29 -5.45 2.52
N GLY A 110 -21.57 -5.41 2.15
CA GLY A 110 -22.17 -6.37 1.22
C GLY A 110 -21.49 -6.36 -0.15
N LEU A 111 -21.12 -5.18 -0.66
CA LEU A 111 -20.34 -5.05 -1.89
C LEU A 111 -18.95 -5.70 -1.72
N ALA A 112 -18.24 -5.42 -0.65
CA ALA A 112 -16.93 -6.03 -0.38
C ALA A 112 -17.00 -7.56 -0.31
N ALA A 113 -18.03 -8.10 0.36
CA ALA A 113 -18.29 -9.54 0.39
C ALA A 113 -18.59 -10.09 -1.02
N SER A 114 -19.36 -9.39 -1.83
CA SER A 114 -19.67 -9.79 -3.22
C SER A 114 -18.47 -9.77 -4.15
N LEU A 115 -17.45 -8.97 -3.84
CA LEU A 115 -16.19 -8.93 -4.57
C LEU A 115 -15.27 -10.09 -4.21
N PHE A 116 -15.19 -10.47 -2.92
CA PHE A 116 -14.10 -11.30 -2.43
C PHE A 116 -14.51 -12.54 -1.62
N SER A 117 -15.72 -12.64 -1.05
CA SER A 117 -16.03 -13.76 -0.15
C SER A 117 -16.30 -15.04 -0.92
N ASN A 118 -15.47 -16.07 -0.65
CA ASN A 118 -15.60 -17.44 -1.15
C ASN A 118 -15.82 -17.53 -2.68
N ARG A 119 -14.93 -16.90 -3.46
CA ARG A 119 -15.13 -16.83 -4.92
C ARG A 119 -13.84 -16.66 -5.74
N LYS A 120 -14.01 -16.82 -7.06
CA LYS A 120 -13.07 -16.36 -8.10
C LYS A 120 -13.58 -15.06 -8.70
N ALA A 121 -12.87 -13.96 -8.47
CA ALA A 121 -13.25 -12.62 -8.93
C ALA A 121 -12.34 -12.17 -10.08
N PRO A 122 -12.84 -11.98 -11.30
CA PRO A 122 -12.04 -11.41 -12.38
C PRO A 122 -11.58 -10.00 -12.04
N PHE A 123 -10.33 -9.69 -12.41
CA PHE A 123 -9.79 -8.34 -12.23
C PHE A 123 -8.91 -7.92 -13.42
N THR A 124 -8.68 -6.61 -13.53
CA THR A 124 -7.71 -6.01 -14.44
C THR A 124 -6.88 -4.98 -13.70
N LEU A 125 -5.57 -4.91 -14.04
CA LEU A 125 -4.65 -3.89 -13.56
C LEU A 125 -4.30 -2.95 -14.71
N ASN A 126 -4.35 -1.65 -14.45
CA ASN A 126 -3.83 -0.62 -15.32
C ASN A 126 -2.70 0.14 -14.60
N LEU A 127 -1.47 -0.04 -15.06
CA LEU A 127 -0.25 0.53 -14.49
C LEU A 127 0.32 1.67 -15.34
N SER A 128 -0.47 2.25 -16.23
CA SER A 128 -0.03 3.36 -17.11
C SER A 128 0.37 4.61 -16.33
N ASN A 129 -0.20 4.81 -15.14
CA ASN A 129 0.24 5.79 -14.16
C ASN A 129 0.69 5.07 -12.88
N PRO A 130 2.01 4.92 -12.64
CA PRO A 130 2.53 4.22 -11.46
C PRO A 130 2.21 4.92 -10.13
N ASP A 131 1.97 6.23 -10.14
CA ASP A 131 1.61 6.98 -8.92
C ASP A 131 0.15 6.77 -8.51
N GLN A 132 -0.70 6.41 -9.47
CA GLN A 132 -2.13 6.16 -9.28
C GLN A 132 -2.62 5.00 -10.17
N PRO A 133 -2.08 3.79 -10.01
CA PRO A 133 -2.52 2.65 -10.80
C PRO A 133 -3.99 2.34 -10.50
N LYS A 134 -4.65 1.63 -11.43
CA LYS A 134 -6.05 1.24 -11.30
C LYS A 134 -6.17 -0.28 -11.22
N LEU A 135 -6.97 -0.72 -10.27
CA LEU A 135 -7.40 -2.11 -10.12
C LEU A 135 -8.92 -2.15 -10.30
N THR A 136 -9.39 -2.85 -11.32
CA THR A 136 -10.84 -3.08 -11.49
C THR A 136 -11.16 -4.52 -11.12
N VAL A 137 -12.11 -4.73 -10.21
CA VAL A 137 -12.58 -6.04 -9.76
C VAL A 137 -14.06 -6.19 -10.14
N VAL A 138 -14.44 -7.39 -10.61
CA VAL A 138 -15.82 -7.68 -11.02
C VAL A 138 -16.53 -8.45 -9.91
N ALA A 139 -17.61 -7.88 -9.37
CA ALA A 139 -18.46 -8.49 -8.34
C ALA A 139 -19.30 -9.66 -8.89
N ALA A 140 -19.94 -10.42 -8.00
CA ALA A 140 -20.77 -11.57 -8.37
C ALA A 140 -21.97 -11.20 -9.27
N ASN A 141 -22.51 -10.00 -9.10
CA ASN A 141 -23.61 -9.46 -9.91
C ASN A 141 -23.15 -8.83 -11.25
N GLY A 142 -21.84 -8.89 -11.57
CA GLY A 142 -21.26 -8.28 -12.75
C GLY A 142 -20.88 -6.79 -12.59
N GLU A 143 -21.16 -6.19 -11.46
CA GLU A 143 -20.75 -4.81 -11.16
C GLU A 143 -19.21 -4.71 -11.13
N LYS A 144 -18.69 -3.65 -11.74
CA LYS A 144 -17.25 -3.36 -11.77
C LYS A 144 -16.92 -2.28 -10.74
N VAL A 145 -15.99 -2.57 -9.86
CA VAL A 145 -15.48 -1.60 -8.90
C VAL A 145 -14.05 -1.26 -9.25
N GLU A 146 -13.78 0.03 -9.50
CA GLU A 146 -12.44 0.54 -9.76
C GLU A 146 -11.82 1.11 -8.50
N PHE A 147 -10.66 0.60 -8.15
CA PHE A 147 -9.81 1.05 -7.05
C PHE A 147 -8.63 1.84 -7.60
N THR A 148 -8.24 2.88 -6.88
CA THR A 148 -6.99 3.62 -7.11
C THR A 148 -5.94 3.13 -6.13
N GLY A 149 -4.75 2.79 -6.65
CA GLY A 149 -3.60 2.40 -5.84
C GLY A 149 -2.84 3.61 -5.31
N THR A 150 -2.50 3.58 -4.03
CA THR A 150 -1.52 4.48 -3.40
C THR A 150 -0.34 3.63 -2.94
N MET A 151 0.87 4.00 -3.30
CA MET A 151 2.07 3.23 -2.96
C MET A 151 2.19 3.06 -1.45
N THR A 152 2.44 1.82 -0.99
CA THR A 152 2.68 1.57 0.44
C THR A 152 3.99 2.20 0.89
N ALA A 153 4.14 2.47 2.19
CA ALA A 153 5.35 3.06 2.71
C ALA A 153 6.57 2.15 2.50
N GLU A 154 6.41 0.83 2.64
CA GLU A 154 7.44 -0.17 2.38
C GLU A 154 7.94 -0.10 0.93
N THR A 155 7.03 0.10 -0.01
CA THR A 155 7.35 0.25 -1.44
C THR A 155 8.00 1.60 -1.71
N LYS A 156 7.43 2.68 -1.19
CA LYS A 156 7.93 4.07 -1.34
C LYS A 156 9.35 4.23 -0.82
N TYR A 157 9.63 3.66 0.35
CA TYR A 157 10.93 3.76 1.02
C TYR A 157 11.84 2.54 0.80
N GLN A 158 11.37 1.55 0.03
CA GLN A 158 12.13 0.35 -0.38
C GLN A 158 12.71 -0.43 0.80
N GLY A 159 11.92 -0.66 1.84
CA GLY A 159 12.35 -1.42 3.02
C GLY A 159 11.25 -1.55 4.06
N GLU A 160 11.50 -2.41 5.03
CA GLU A 160 10.65 -2.55 6.21
C GLU A 160 10.94 -1.40 7.18
N GLY A 161 9.90 -0.73 7.61
CA GLY A 161 10.03 0.35 8.59
C GLY A 161 10.31 -0.19 10.00
N GLU A 162 11.22 0.46 10.71
CA GLU A 162 11.44 0.19 12.14
C GLU A 162 10.22 0.65 12.95
N THR A 163 9.71 -0.22 13.81
CA THR A 163 8.59 0.12 14.70
C THR A 163 9.07 0.98 15.87
N ILE A 164 8.50 2.16 16.02
CA ILE A 164 8.79 3.10 17.11
C ILE A 164 7.47 3.50 17.79
N PHE A 165 7.52 3.71 19.09
CA PHE A 165 6.39 4.24 19.85
C PHE A 165 6.73 5.63 20.36
N LEU A 166 5.83 6.57 20.10
CA LEU A 166 5.96 7.95 20.54
C LEU A 166 4.76 8.34 21.41
N GLU A 167 5.06 8.84 22.60
CA GLU A 167 4.11 9.59 23.40
C GLU A 167 4.08 11.02 22.88
N ILE A 168 2.91 11.52 22.54
CA ILE A 168 2.70 12.84 21.92
C ILE A 168 2.01 13.73 22.93
N SER A 169 2.62 14.89 23.20
CA SER A 169 2.02 15.94 24.04
C SER A 169 0.84 16.60 23.30
N PRO A 170 -0.23 16.99 24.01
CA PRO A 170 -1.25 17.89 23.46
C PRO A 170 -0.69 19.28 23.12
N GLU A 171 0.44 19.68 23.73
CA GLU A 171 1.10 20.94 23.46
C GLU A 171 2.18 20.79 22.38
N THR A 172 2.22 21.74 21.46
CA THR A 172 3.31 21.93 20.49
C THR A 172 4.22 23.07 20.93
N LYS A 173 5.40 23.20 20.34
CA LYS A 173 6.32 24.33 20.55
C LYS A 173 6.84 24.88 19.23
N GLN A 174 7.06 26.20 19.22
CA GLN A 174 7.81 26.83 18.14
C GLN A 174 9.26 26.34 18.19
N CYS A 175 9.80 25.99 17.04
CA CYS A 175 11.15 25.48 16.90
C CYS A 175 11.75 25.97 15.57
N THR A 176 13.06 25.85 15.43
CA THR A 176 13.76 26.25 14.20
C THR A 176 14.58 25.06 13.70
N GLY A 177 14.16 24.52 12.56
CA GLY A 177 14.94 23.58 11.77
C GLY A 177 15.63 24.32 10.61
N VAL A 178 15.38 23.94 9.37
CA VAL A 178 15.78 24.71 8.18
C VAL A 178 15.06 26.06 8.14
N ALA A 179 13.82 26.10 8.63
CA ALA A 179 13.00 27.30 8.79
C ALA A 179 12.24 27.24 10.13
N PRO A 180 11.69 28.38 10.62
CA PRO A 180 10.77 28.38 11.76
C PRO A 180 9.57 27.47 11.48
N GLN A 181 9.22 26.62 12.44
CA GLN A 181 8.11 25.67 12.34
C GLN A 181 7.50 25.37 13.70
N THR A 182 6.36 24.68 13.70
CA THR A 182 5.75 24.14 14.92
C THR A 182 6.15 22.67 15.07
N CYS A 183 6.83 22.35 16.18
CA CYS A 183 7.27 21.00 16.50
C CYS A 183 6.30 20.30 17.46
N LEU A 184 6.08 19.02 17.25
CA LEU A 184 5.50 18.15 18.27
C LEU A 184 6.48 18.02 19.45
N GLN A 185 5.96 17.82 20.64
CA GLN A 185 6.72 17.39 21.80
C GLN A 185 6.48 15.89 21.99
N VAL A 186 7.56 15.10 21.97
CA VAL A 186 7.46 13.65 22.02
C VAL A 186 8.35 13.04 23.10
N LYS A 187 7.98 11.83 23.56
CA LYS A 187 8.85 10.91 24.29
C LYS A 187 8.87 9.58 23.57
N GLU A 188 10.06 9.08 23.27
CA GLU A 188 10.19 7.72 22.72
C GLU A 188 9.94 6.70 23.83
N ILE A 189 9.17 5.65 23.49
CA ILE A 189 8.87 4.52 24.35
C ILE A 189 9.36 3.25 23.66
N LYS A 190 9.94 2.33 24.44
CA LYS A 190 10.28 0.98 23.98
C LYS A 190 9.48 -0.06 24.75
N TYR A 191 9.02 -1.05 24.02
CA TYR A 191 8.34 -2.21 24.57
C TYR A 191 9.14 -3.47 24.25
N ALA A 192 9.12 -4.43 25.16
CA ALA A 192 9.58 -5.79 24.88
C ALA A 192 8.53 -6.52 24.01
N GLU A 193 8.89 -7.68 23.46
CA GLU A 193 7.99 -8.51 22.61
C GLU A 193 6.69 -8.89 23.31
N ASN A 194 6.72 -9.04 24.63
CA ASN A 194 5.54 -9.32 25.45
C ASN A 194 4.67 -8.09 25.76
N GLY A 195 4.98 -6.93 25.16
CA GLY A 195 4.23 -5.68 25.33
C GLY A 195 4.53 -4.91 26.63
N VAL A 196 5.47 -5.37 27.45
CA VAL A 196 5.88 -4.64 28.65
C VAL A 196 6.76 -3.45 28.28
N LYS A 197 6.44 -2.27 28.82
CA LYS A 197 7.26 -1.06 28.62
C LYS A 197 8.61 -1.21 29.31
N THR A 198 9.69 -1.13 28.53
CA THR A 198 11.08 -1.29 29.02
C THR A 198 11.82 0.03 29.14
N TYR A 199 11.40 1.04 28.38
CA TYR A 199 12.05 2.36 28.36
C TYR A 199 11.06 3.45 27.99
N GLN A 200 11.28 4.65 28.50
CA GLN A 200 10.61 5.90 28.11
C GLN A 200 11.53 7.09 28.39
N ASN A 201 11.61 8.02 27.45
CA ASN A 201 12.30 9.28 27.68
C ASN A 201 11.73 10.00 28.89
N LYS A 202 12.61 10.49 29.78
CA LYS A 202 12.20 11.25 30.98
C LYS A 202 11.59 12.60 30.60
N ASN A 203 12.21 13.30 29.66
CA ASN A 203 11.86 14.66 29.26
C ASN A 203 11.21 14.66 27.86
N TRP A 204 10.34 15.65 27.63
CA TRP A 204 9.84 15.97 26.32
C TRP A 204 10.98 16.47 25.41
N THR A 205 11.01 15.97 24.18
CA THR A 205 11.95 16.42 23.14
C THR A 205 11.17 16.97 21.95
N LEU A 206 11.75 17.95 21.26
CA LEU A 206 11.16 18.51 20.06
C LEU A 206 11.31 17.53 18.90
N PHE A 207 10.24 17.28 18.19
CA PHE A 207 10.21 16.41 17.04
C PHE A 207 10.10 17.26 15.76
N TYR A 208 11.20 17.35 15.04
CA TYR A 208 11.35 18.24 13.88
C TYR A 208 10.78 17.66 12.58
N ASN A 209 10.48 16.36 12.56
CA ASN A 209 9.99 15.67 11.38
C ASN A 209 8.46 15.71 11.32
N HIS A 210 7.93 15.56 10.11
CA HIS A 210 6.52 15.28 9.92
C HIS A 210 6.27 13.76 10.08
N ILE A 211 5.10 13.39 10.62
CA ILE A 211 4.62 12.00 10.64
C ILE A 211 3.51 11.89 9.60
N GLU A 212 3.80 11.20 8.48
CA GLU A 212 2.83 11.00 7.41
C GLU A 212 1.59 10.26 7.94
N GLY A 213 0.41 10.77 7.64
CA GLY A 213 -0.87 10.17 8.07
C GLY A 213 -1.26 10.44 9.52
N PHE A 214 -0.49 11.23 10.29
CA PHE A 214 -0.83 11.60 11.66
C PHE A 214 -1.31 13.06 11.74
N GLU A 215 -2.46 13.26 12.38
CA GLU A 215 -2.99 14.57 12.71
C GLU A 215 -2.89 14.81 14.23
N HIS A 216 -2.23 15.90 14.59
CA HIS A 216 -2.10 16.31 15.99
C HIS A 216 -3.42 16.86 16.51
N ASP A 217 -3.84 16.38 17.69
CA ASP A 217 -5.01 16.88 18.40
C ASP A 217 -4.56 17.57 19.69
N PRO A 218 -4.73 18.90 19.81
CA PRO A 218 -4.31 19.66 20.98
C PRO A 218 -5.12 19.35 22.25
N LYS A 219 -6.20 18.58 22.13
CA LYS A 219 -7.04 18.15 23.26
C LYS A 219 -6.74 16.72 23.72
N ALA A 220 -5.78 16.05 23.11
CA ALA A 220 -5.52 14.65 23.37
C ALA A 220 -4.04 14.37 23.60
N HIS A 221 -3.77 13.64 24.70
CA HIS A 221 -2.48 12.99 24.96
C HIS A 221 -2.53 11.61 24.32
N LYS A 222 -1.61 11.33 23.40
CA LYS A 222 -1.63 10.09 22.61
C LYS A 222 -0.32 9.32 22.77
N ILE A 223 -0.40 7.99 22.76
CA ILE A 223 0.72 7.13 22.42
C ILE A 223 0.41 6.56 21.04
N ILE A 224 1.31 6.77 20.10
CA ILE A 224 1.18 6.27 18.73
C ILE A 224 2.30 5.31 18.40
N ARG A 225 2.01 4.35 17.53
CA ARG A 225 2.99 3.52 16.85
C ARG A 225 3.25 4.12 15.48
N VAL A 226 4.50 4.30 15.14
CA VAL A 226 4.94 4.78 13.82
C VAL A 226 5.95 3.82 13.22
N LYS A 227 6.04 3.80 11.91
CA LYS A 227 7.10 3.14 11.16
C LYS A 227 8.12 4.20 10.74
N ARG A 228 9.39 3.98 11.09
CA ARG A 228 10.51 4.82 10.67
C ARG A 228 11.25 4.17 9.52
N TYR A 229 11.37 4.87 8.41
CA TYR A 229 12.07 4.43 7.20
C TYR A 229 13.31 5.26 6.98
N GLU A 230 14.41 4.62 6.59
CA GLU A 230 15.61 5.33 6.17
C GLU A 230 15.46 5.77 4.70
N ILE A 231 15.67 7.06 4.44
CA ILE A 231 15.66 7.63 3.09
C ILE A 231 17.04 7.40 2.50
N LYS A 232 17.15 6.60 1.43
CA LYS A 232 18.45 6.20 0.85
C LYS A 232 19.28 7.35 0.31
N ASN A 233 18.65 8.38 -0.25
CA ASN A 233 19.34 9.54 -0.84
C ASN A 233 18.60 10.83 -0.43
N PRO A 234 18.69 11.24 0.85
CA PRO A 234 18.01 12.46 1.29
C PRO A 234 18.67 13.68 0.65
N ALA A 235 17.87 14.72 0.34
CA ALA A 235 18.42 16.02 -0.05
C ALA A 235 19.23 16.62 1.13
N ALA A 236 20.09 17.62 0.83
CA ALA A 236 21.05 18.17 1.80
C ALA A 236 20.40 18.69 3.10
N ASP A 237 19.17 19.19 3.02
CA ASP A 237 18.37 19.75 4.10
C ASP A 237 17.21 18.85 4.54
N GLN A 238 17.12 17.65 3.99
CA GLN A 238 16.09 16.67 4.32
C GLN A 238 16.56 15.75 5.46
N SER A 239 15.59 15.34 6.31
CA SER A 239 15.83 14.29 7.29
C SER A 239 16.25 12.98 6.63
N LYS A 240 17.15 12.24 7.28
CA LYS A 240 17.50 10.86 6.88
C LYS A 240 16.35 9.87 7.07
N TYR A 241 15.33 10.26 7.81
CA TYR A 241 14.23 9.38 8.17
C TYR A 241 12.88 9.97 7.78
N ALA A 242 12.01 9.13 7.26
CA ALA A 242 10.58 9.36 7.14
C ALA A 242 9.84 8.61 8.25
N TYR A 243 8.78 9.20 8.77
CA TYR A 243 7.95 8.60 9.81
C TYR A 243 6.53 8.47 9.27
N VAL A 244 5.96 7.29 9.33
CA VAL A 244 4.62 6.99 8.85
C VAL A 244 3.77 6.49 10.02
N PHE A 245 2.63 7.11 10.23
CA PHE A 245 1.68 6.71 11.26
C PHE A 245 1.13 5.31 10.96
N ASP A 246 1.13 4.46 11.98
CA ASP A 246 0.60 3.11 11.89
C ASP A 246 -0.72 3.01 12.68
N MET A 247 -0.67 3.31 13.98
CA MET A 247 -1.88 3.27 14.81
C MET A 247 -1.74 4.09 16.10
N THR A 248 -2.89 4.45 16.65
CA THR A 248 -2.97 4.97 18.03
C THR A 248 -3.04 3.81 19.01
N VAL A 249 -2.11 3.78 19.95
CA VAL A 249 -2.03 2.78 21.02
C VAL A 249 -2.84 3.23 22.25
N MET A 250 -2.75 4.52 22.58
CA MET A 250 -3.47 5.14 23.69
C MET A 250 -3.94 6.53 23.28
N ASN A 251 -5.16 6.87 23.68
CA ASN A 251 -5.73 8.20 23.52
C ASN A 251 -6.39 8.61 24.84
N ALA A 252 -5.92 9.67 25.46
CA ALA A 252 -6.47 10.23 26.69
C ALA A 252 -6.75 11.72 26.49
N THR A 253 -7.88 12.19 26.97
CA THR A 253 -8.20 13.62 26.96
C THR A 253 -7.19 14.37 27.82
N ALA A 254 -6.62 15.45 27.31
CA ALA A 254 -5.79 16.37 28.08
C ALA A 254 -6.67 17.02 29.17
N LYS A 255 -6.17 17.02 30.40
CA LYS A 255 -6.83 17.68 31.53
C LYS A 255 -6.49 19.15 31.54
#